data_a247b7be726d3c0eec518ec61162387c
#
_entry.id   a247b7be726d3c0eec518ec61162387c
#
_cell.length_a   1.000
_cell.length_b   1.000
_cell.length_c   1.000
_cell.angle_alpha   90.00
_cell.angle_beta   90.00
_cell.angle_gamma   90.00
#
_symmetry.space_group_name_H-M   'P 1'
#
loop_
_entity.id
_entity.type
_entity.pdbx_description
1 polymer ?
#
loop_
_entity_poly.entity_id
_entity_poly.type
_entity_poly.pdbx_seq_one_letter_code
_entity_poly.pdbx_strand_id
1 'polypeptide(L)'
;MIICSEVIQKFLLAFIPVFVAIDPIGLVALFMGLGTSASHEHRRHQAFLGLLTGLLIAVGFIFLGKAIFAALGITVADFQVAGGLILLALAVRELVGYGRMDREPDQEFGVVPLGMPLIAGPALLTALLILIDSVGVVFTLVSLIVNLAIVALALCNAERFARLMGKQGLRGVSKIIALLLAAIAISLIRRGWQTH
;
A
#
# COMPACT_ATOMS: atom_id res chain seq x y z
N MET A 1 -4.47 35.47 -3.82
CA MET A 1 -5.27 34.58 -2.93
C MET A 1 -5.92 33.42 -3.71
N ILE A 2 -6.47 33.64 -4.91
CA ILE A 2 -7.13 32.62 -5.75
C ILE A 2 -6.18 31.50 -6.19
N ILE A 3 -4.96 31.83 -6.65
CA ILE A 3 -3.96 30.86 -7.13
C ILE A 3 -3.54 29.89 -6.01
N CYS A 4 -3.35 30.39 -4.79
CA CYS A 4 -2.97 29.57 -3.64
C CYS A 4 -4.09 28.57 -3.26
N SER A 5 -5.35 28.97 -3.40
CA SER A 5 -6.51 28.11 -3.17
C SER A 5 -6.59 26.97 -4.20
N GLU A 6 -6.35 27.24 -5.48
CA GLU A 6 -6.36 26.23 -6.53
C GLU A 6 -5.23 25.20 -6.37
N VAL A 7 -4.02 25.65 -6.00
CA VAL A 7 -2.87 24.76 -5.76
C VAL A 7 -3.15 23.81 -4.59
N ILE A 8 -3.65 24.36 -3.48
CA ILE A 8 -4.02 23.55 -2.30
C ILE A 8 -5.13 22.56 -2.65
N GLN A 9 -6.13 23.00 -3.39
CA GLN A 9 -7.24 22.13 -3.79
C GLN A 9 -6.76 20.98 -4.68
N LYS A 10 -5.94 21.24 -5.71
CA LYS A 10 -5.36 20.18 -6.57
C LYS A 10 -4.48 19.22 -5.78
N PHE A 11 -3.68 19.76 -4.84
CA PHE A 11 -2.88 18.91 -3.97
C PHE A 11 -3.73 17.99 -3.10
N LEU A 12 -4.77 18.50 -2.44
CA LEU A 12 -5.66 17.70 -1.60
C LEU A 12 -6.45 16.67 -2.40
N LEU A 13 -6.87 17.02 -3.64
CA LEU A 13 -7.53 16.09 -4.55
C LEU A 13 -6.61 14.92 -4.94
N ALA A 14 -5.30 15.13 -5.00
CA ALA A 14 -4.35 14.05 -5.22
C ALA A 14 -3.95 13.34 -3.92
N PHE A 15 -3.71 14.09 -2.84
CA PHE A 15 -3.19 13.57 -1.57
C PHE A 15 -4.14 12.57 -0.91
N ILE A 16 -5.44 12.92 -0.83
CA ILE A 16 -6.41 12.08 -0.10
C ILE A 16 -6.58 10.70 -0.75
N PRO A 17 -6.81 10.57 -2.07
CA PRO A 17 -6.91 9.24 -2.69
C PRO A 17 -5.63 8.40 -2.55
N VAL A 18 -4.44 9.02 -2.68
CA VAL A 18 -3.16 8.34 -2.49
C VAL A 18 -3.00 7.86 -1.05
N PHE A 19 -3.33 8.71 -0.06
CA PHE A 19 -3.28 8.37 1.36
C PHE A 19 -4.19 7.18 1.69
N VAL A 20 -5.42 7.20 1.20
CA VAL A 20 -6.40 6.12 1.42
C VAL A 20 -5.96 4.83 0.70
N ALA A 21 -5.37 4.96 -0.51
CA ALA A 21 -4.95 3.80 -1.29
C ALA A 21 -3.74 3.08 -0.68
N ILE A 22 -2.79 3.81 -0.07
CA ILE A 22 -1.61 3.24 0.61
C ILE A 22 -1.99 2.67 1.99
N ASP A 23 -2.99 3.29 2.67
CA ASP A 23 -3.43 2.92 4.02
C ASP A 23 -2.26 2.81 5.02
N PRO A 24 -1.62 3.92 5.43
CA PRO A 24 -0.46 3.90 6.31
C PRO A 24 -0.71 3.16 7.64
N ILE A 25 -1.94 3.21 8.15
CA ILE A 25 -2.30 2.57 9.43
C ILE A 25 -2.32 1.05 9.27
N GLY A 26 -2.99 0.57 8.22
CA GLY A 26 -3.03 -0.84 7.87
C GLY A 26 -1.64 -1.39 7.56
N LEU A 27 -0.84 -0.62 6.84
CA LEU A 27 0.51 -0.99 6.48
C LEU A 27 1.43 -1.18 7.71
N VAL A 28 1.37 -0.28 8.71
CA VAL A 28 2.14 -0.39 9.96
C VAL A 28 1.79 -1.68 10.70
N ALA A 29 0.51 -2.00 10.83
CA ALA A 29 0.12 -3.19 11.57
C ALA A 29 0.49 -4.49 10.84
N LEU A 30 0.36 -4.53 9.50
CA LEU A 30 0.84 -5.65 8.69
C LEU A 30 2.35 -5.79 8.76
N PHE A 31 3.10 -4.69 8.68
CA PHE A 31 4.55 -4.67 8.83
C PHE A 31 5.01 -5.26 10.17
N MET A 32 4.34 -4.88 11.27
CA MET A 32 4.63 -5.45 12.58
C MET A 32 4.26 -6.94 12.66
N GLY A 33 3.21 -7.36 11.98
CA GLY A 33 2.83 -8.77 11.85
C GLY A 33 3.86 -9.59 11.06
N LEU A 34 4.38 -9.03 9.96
CA LEU A 34 5.39 -9.66 9.12
C LEU A 34 6.73 -9.82 9.83
N GLY A 35 7.15 -8.81 10.58
CA GLY A 35 8.45 -8.75 11.25
C GLY A 35 8.46 -9.23 12.71
N THR A 36 7.52 -10.07 13.16
CA THR A 36 7.42 -10.46 14.58
C THR A 36 8.66 -11.13 15.15
N SER A 37 9.38 -11.93 14.37
CA SER A 37 10.61 -12.64 14.76
C SER A 37 11.90 -11.93 14.33
N ALA A 38 11.80 -10.85 13.54
CA ALA A 38 12.94 -10.14 12.99
C ALA A 38 13.57 -9.16 14.00
N SER A 39 14.90 -8.97 13.91
CA SER A 39 15.60 -7.95 14.67
C SER A 39 15.16 -6.53 14.27
N HIS A 40 15.43 -5.54 15.13
CA HIS A 40 15.13 -4.14 14.83
C HIS A 40 15.83 -3.65 13.56
N GLU A 41 17.09 -4.01 13.39
CA GLU A 41 17.90 -3.63 12.23
C GLU A 41 17.37 -4.25 10.96
N HIS A 42 17.05 -5.54 10.99
CA HIS A 42 16.45 -6.25 9.86
C HIS A 42 15.10 -5.62 9.47
N ARG A 43 14.21 -5.35 10.42
CA ARG A 43 12.94 -4.65 10.14
C ARG A 43 13.12 -3.29 9.48
N ARG A 44 14.08 -2.49 9.96
CA ARG A 44 14.39 -1.18 9.38
C ARG A 44 14.87 -1.32 7.94
N HIS A 45 15.72 -2.30 7.67
CA HIS A 45 16.18 -2.60 6.32
C HIS A 45 15.03 -3.04 5.41
N GLN A 46 14.15 -3.92 5.88
CA GLN A 46 12.99 -4.37 5.14
C GLN A 46 11.98 -3.22 4.88
N ALA A 47 11.78 -2.32 5.84
CA ALA A 47 10.97 -1.12 5.64
C ALA A 47 11.53 -0.22 4.54
N PHE A 48 12.85 0.00 4.54
CA PHE A 48 13.52 0.79 3.50
C PHE A 48 13.37 0.14 2.11
N LEU A 49 13.62 -1.17 2.01
CA LEU A 49 13.44 -1.91 0.76
C LEU A 49 11.99 -1.83 0.25
N GLY A 50 11.02 -1.98 1.16
CA GLY A 50 9.60 -1.87 0.81
C GLY A 50 9.22 -0.49 0.29
N LEU A 51 9.67 0.56 0.97
CA LEU A 51 9.44 1.95 0.55
C LEU A 51 10.09 2.26 -0.80
N LEU A 52 11.35 1.83 -0.98
CA LEU A 52 12.07 2.04 -2.23
C LEU A 52 11.41 1.29 -3.39
N THR A 53 11.06 0.03 -3.18
CA THR A 53 10.34 -0.79 -4.18
C THR A 53 9.00 -0.16 -4.53
N GLY A 54 8.21 0.21 -3.52
CA GLY A 54 6.91 0.86 -3.71
C GLY A 54 7.03 2.18 -4.48
N LEU A 55 8.03 3.01 -4.15
CA LEU A 55 8.32 4.26 -4.85
C LEU A 55 8.69 4.01 -6.32
N LEU A 56 9.64 3.10 -6.58
CA LEU A 56 10.10 2.81 -7.93
C LEU A 56 8.98 2.26 -8.82
N ILE A 57 8.16 1.34 -8.29
CA ILE A 57 7.02 0.80 -9.02
C ILE A 57 5.98 1.90 -9.27
N ALA A 58 5.61 2.68 -8.26
CA ALA A 58 4.60 3.74 -8.40
C ALA A 58 5.05 4.83 -9.38
N VAL A 59 6.31 5.28 -9.30
CA VAL A 59 6.87 6.26 -10.24
C VAL A 59 6.95 5.67 -11.64
N GLY A 60 7.46 4.45 -11.80
CA GLY A 60 7.48 3.75 -13.09
C GLY A 60 6.07 3.65 -13.70
N PHE A 61 5.07 3.36 -12.86
CA PHE A 61 3.69 3.24 -13.30
C PHE A 61 3.04 4.58 -13.68
N ILE A 62 3.43 5.69 -13.05
CA ILE A 62 3.01 7.04 -13.44
C ILE A 62 3.38 7.34 -14.90
N PHE A 63 4.58 6.94 -15.33
CA PHE A 63 5.06 7.24 -16.67
C PHE A 63 4.71 6.16 -17.70
N LEU A 64 4.73 4.89 -17.29
CA LEU A 64 4.62 3.75 -18.19
C LEU A 64 3.28 3.00 -18.08
N GLY A 65 2.50 3.22 -17.03
CA GLY A 65 1.33 2.41 -16.72
C GLY A 65 0.29 2.35 -17.85
N LYS A 66 -0.02 3.51 -18.47
CA LYS A 66 -0.94 3.56 -19.61
C LYS A 66 -0.40 2.82 -20.84
N ALA A 67 0.89 2.97 -21.12
CA ALA A 67 1.54 2.28 -22.24
C ALA A 67 1.57 0.76 -22.01
N ILE A 68 1.86 0.33 -20.77
CA ILE A 68 1.86 -1.08 -20.37
C ILE A 68 0.45 -1.67 -20.55
N PHE A 69 -0.59 -1.00 -20.08
CA PHE A 69 -1.97 -1.47 -20.21
C PHE A 69 -2.40 -1.57 -21.67
N ALA A 70 -2.08 -0.55 -22.47
CA ALA A 70 -2.37 -0.55 -23.90
C ALA A 70 -1.61 -1.66 -24.64
N ALA A 71 -0.33 -1.88 -24.34
CA ALA A 71 0.48 -2.91 -24.98
C ALA A 71 0.03 -4.35 -24.62
N LEU A 72 -0.48 -4.55 -23.40
CA LEU A 72 -0.96 -5.85 -22.93
C LEU A 72 -2.45 -6.08 -23.25
N GLY A 73 -3.17 -5.05 -23.72
CA GLY A 73 -4.61 -5.13 -23.96
C GLY A 73 -5.45 -5.33 -22.70
N ILE A 74 -4.91 -4.93 -21.53
CA ILE A 74 -5.61 -5.02 -20.24
C ILE A 74 -6.18 -3.68 -19.83
N THR A 75 -7.28 -3.73 -19.10
CA THR A 75 -7.96 -2.54 -18.58
C THR A 75 -7.61 -2.28 -17.13
N VAL A 76 -7.92 -1.08 -16.64
CA VAL A 76 -7.87 -0.75 -15.21
C VAL A 76 -8.77 -1.70 -14.39
N ALA A 77 -9.90 -2.10 -14.97
CA ALA A 77 -10.85 -3.04 -14.38
C ALA A 77 -10.22 -4.42 -14.13
N ASP A 78 -9.55 -4.98 -15.16
CA ASP A 78 -8.82 -6.26 -15.04
C ASP A 78 -7.75 -6.20 -13.96
N PHE A 79 -7.01 -5.08 -13.91
CA PHE A 79 -5.97 -4.87 -12.92
C PHE A 79 -6.54 -4.77 -11.49
N GLN A 80 -7.71 -4.13 -11.32
CA GLN A 80 -8.41 -4.07 -10.04
C GLN A 80 -8.87 -5.45 -9.57
N VAL A 81 -9.41 -6.26 -10.46
CA VAL A 81 -9.84 -7.64 -10.14
C VAL A 81 -8.64 -8.50 -9.74
N ALA A 82 -7.60 -8.53 -10.56
CA ALA A 82 -6.39 -9.33 -10.30
C ALA A 82 -5.71 -8.92 -8.99
N GLY A 83 -5.54 -7.62 -8.79
CA GLY A 83 -4.95 -7.08 -7.56
C GLY A 83 -5.81 -7.30 -6.32
N GLY A 84 -7.13 -7.20 -6.46
CA GLY A 84 -8.07 -7.54 -5.39
C GLY A 84 -7.96 -9.01 -4.97
N LEU A 85 -7.80 -9.94 -5.92
CA LEU A 85 -7.58 -11.36 -5.60
C LEU A 85 -6.26 -11.59 -4.83
N ILE A 86 -5.18 -10.93 -5.21
CA ILE A 86 -3.89 -11.01 -4.51
C ILE A 86 -4.01 -10.48 -3.09
N LEU A 87 -4.64 -9.31 -2.90
CA LEU A 87 -4.86 -8.72 -1.58
C LEU A 87 -5.77 -9.59 -0.71
N LEU A 88 -6.80 -10.21 -1.30
CA LEU A 88 -7.68 -11.14 -0.59
C LEU A 88 -6.90 -12.37 -0.10
N ALA A 89 -6.05 -12.95 -0.94
CA ALA A 89 -5.21 -14.07 -0.56
C ALA A 89 -4.27 -13.72 0.60
N LEU A 90 -3.66 -12.53 0.59
CA LEU A 90 -2.82 -12.02 1.69
C LEU A 90 -3.62 -11.82 2.97
N ALA A 91 -4.82 -11.23 2.87
CA ALA A 91 -5.70 -11.02 4.02
C ALA A 91 -6.15 -12.34 4.66
N VAL A 92 -6.57 -13.31 3.86
CA VAL A 92 -6.94 -14.65 4.33
C VAL A 92 -5.76 -15.34 5.00
N ARG A 93 -4.56 -15.29 4.39
CA ARG A 93 -3.33 -15.86 4.97
C ARG A 93 -3.05 -15.26 6.37
N GLU A 94 -3.21 -13.95 6.55
CA GLU A 94 -3.00 -13.28 7.84
C GLU A 94 -4.11 -13.64 8.87
N LEU A 95 -5.36 -13.78 8.41
CA LEU A 95 -6.49 -14.16 9.27
C LEU A 95 -6.36 -15.58 9.79
N VAL A 96 -6.03 -16.53 8.94
CA VAL A 96 -5.88 -17.95 9.30
C VAL A 96 -4.60 -18.20 10.09
N GLY A 97 -3.64 -17.28 10.05
CA GLY A 97 -2.37 -17.41 10.77
C GLY A 97 -1.40 -18.38 10.09
N TYR A 98 -1.65 -18.73 8.84
CA TYR A 98 -0.74 -19.57 8.04
C TYR A 98 0.63 -18.88 7.92
N GLY A 99 1.69 -19.54 8.38
CA GLY A 99 3.08 -19.08 8.27
C GLY A 99 3.60 -18.24 9.44
N ARG A 100 2.87 -18.12 10.56
CA ARG A 100 3.42 -17.52 11.80
C ARG A 100 4.37 -18.45 12.57
N MET A 101 4.25 -19.76 12.39
CA MET A 101 5.07 -20.73 13.10
C MET A 101 6.40 -21.05 12.41
N ASP A 102 6.53 -20.80 11.10
CA ASP A 102 7.68 -21.22 10.30
C ASP A 102 8.45 -20.05 9.66
N ARG A 103 8.22 -18.80 10.11
CA ARG A 103 9.02 -17.68 9.59
C ARG A 103 10.39 -17.69 10.25
N GLU A 104 11.41 -17.92 9.44
CA GLU A 104 12.79 -17.71 9.86
C GLU A 104 13.00 -16.25 10.27
N PRO A 105 13.86 -15.99 11.29
CA PRO A 105 14.12 -14.63 11.78
C PRO A 105 14.58 -13.64 10.69
N ASP A 106 15.23 -14.15 9.65
CA ASP A 106 15.83 -13.36 8.56
C ASP A 106 15.03 -13.40 7.25
N GLN A 107 13.76 -13.82 7.29
CA GLN A 107 12.93 -13.85 6.08
C GLN A 107 12.75 -12.45 5.52
N GLU A 108 13.08 -12.30 4.24
CA GLU A 108 12.86 -11.06 3.49
C GLU A 108 11.37 -10.81 3.25
N PHE A 109 10.89 -9.60 3.56
CA PHE A 109 9.50 -9.18 3.36
C PHE A 109 9.40 -7.73 2.85
N GLY A 110 10.51 -7.06 2.68
CA GLY A 110 10.55 -5.66 2.24
C GLY A 110 10.06 -5.50 0.80
N VAL A 111 10.65 -6.22 -0.15
CA VAL A 111 10.24 -6.15 -1.55
C VAL A 111 8.85 -6.77 -1.73
N VAL A 112 8.69 -8.02 -1.28
CA VAL A 112 7.42 -8.75 -1.31
C VAL A 112 7.17 -9.34 0.07
N PRO A 113 6.03 -9.05 0.70
CA PRO A 113 4.85 -8.34 0.16
C PRO A 113 4.80 -6.84 0.46
N LEU A 114 5.74 -6.24 1.20
CA LEU A 114 5.60 -4.86 1.69
C LEU A 114 5.64 -3.83 0.54
N GLY A 115 6.66 -3.87 -0.32
CA GLY A 115 6.78 -2.97 -1.47
C GLY A 115 5.70 -3.21 -2.51
N MET A 116 5.52 -4.48 -2.87
CA MET A 116 4.44 -4.93 -3.75
C MET A 116 3.85 -6.23 -3.19
N PRO A 117 2.53 -6.35 -3.00
CA PRO A 117 1.46 -5.46 -3.45
C PRO A 117 0.93 -4.51 -2.36
N LEU A 118 1.60 -4.34 -1.21
CA LEU A 118 1.02 -3.56 -0.10
C LEU A 118 1.19 -2.04 -0.30
N ILE A 119 2.41 -1.53 -0.54
CA ILE A 119 2.63 -0.10 -0.82
C ILE A 119 2.20 0.21 -2.26
N ALA A 120 2.87 -0.38 -3.25
CA ALA A 120 2.49 -0.24 -4.66
C ALA A 120 1.41 -1.27 -5.03
N GLY A 121 0.28 -1.20 -4.34
CA GLY A 121 -0.86 -2.06 -4.60
C GLY A 121 -1.75 -1.57 -5.75
N PRO A 122 -2.67 -2.42 -6.24
CA PRO A 122 -3.55 -2.08 -7.36
C PRO A 122 -4.42 -0.85 -7.06
N ALA A 123 -4.81 -0.62 -5.82
CA ALA A 123 -5.55 0.57 -5.42
C ALA A 123 -4.74 1.84 -5.67
N LEU A 124 -3.45 1.86 -5.24
CA LEU A 124 -2.56 3.00 -5.47
C LEU A 124 -2.30 3.19 -6.97
N LEU A 125 -1.89 2.13 -7.67
CA LEU A 125 -1.53 2.22 -9.09
C LEU A 125 -2.71 2.71 -9.94
N THR A 126 -3.93 2.22 -9.67
CA THR A 126 -5.15 2.72 -10.30
C THR A 126 -5.42 4.20 -9.97
N ALA A 127 -5.30 4.59 -8.70
CA ALA A 127 -5.48 5.98 -8.29
C ALA A 127 -4.49 6.91 -8.99
N LEU A 128 -3.21 6.51 -9.11
CA LEU A 128 -2.19 7.29 -9.80
C LEU A 128 -2.55 7.53 -11.27
N LEU A 129 -3.04 6.52 -12.01
CA LEU A 129 -3.46 6.67 -13.40
C LEU A 129 -4.61 7.68 -13.55
N ILE A 130 -5.58 7.64 -12.67
CA ILE A 130 -6.73 8.58 -12.67
C ILE A 130 -6.27 10.00 -12.31
N LEU A 131 -5.37 10.13 -11.33
CA LEU A 131 -4.89 11.41 -10.85
C LEU A 131 -4.02 12.14 -11.88
N ILE A 132 -3.23 11.41 -12.68
CA ILE A 132 -2.45 12.01 -13.78
C ILE A 132 -3.39 12.78 -14.73
N ASP A 133 -4.54 12.22 -15.05
CA ASP A 133 -5.52 12.85 -15.95
C ASP A 133 -6.30 13.99 -15.28
N SER A 134 -6.55 13.86 -13.98
CA SER A 134 -7.42 14.81 -13.26
C SER A 134 -6.69 16.06 -12.77
N VAL A 135 -5.47 15.89 -12.22
CA VAL A 135 -4.72 17.00 -11.59
C VAL A 135 -3.32 17.19 -12.17
N GLY A 136 -2.88 16.29 -13.05
CA GLY A 136 -1.58 16.32 -13.70
C GLY A 136 -0.48 15.59 -12.93
N VAL A 137 0.63 15.31 -13.65
CA VAL A 137 1.75 14.49 -13.15
C VAL A 137 2.43 15.12 -11.93
N VAL A 138 2.60 16.43 -11.90
CA VAL A 138 3.34 17.13 -10.82
C VAL A 138 2.62 16.96 -9.49
N PHE A 139 1.33 17.25 -9.42
CA PHE A 139 0.55 17.10 -8.18
C PHE A 139 0.45 15.65 -7.73
N THR A 140 0.35 14.72 -8.68
CA THR A 140 0.34 13.28 -8.41
C THR A 140 1.67 12.82 -7.79
N LEU A 141 2.81 13.20 -8.37
CA LEU A 141 4.15 12.87 -7.84
C LEU A 141 4.39 13.48 -6.46
N VAL A 142 4.08 14.77 -6.28
CA VAL A 142 4.25 15.44 -4.98
C VAL A 142 3.39 14.74 -3.91
N SER A 143 2.15 14.42 -4.23
CA SER A 143 1.26 13.70 -3.32
C SER A 143 1.77 12.30 -2.99
N LEU A 144 2.31 11.56 -3.97
CA LEU A 144 2.92 10.25 -3.76
C LEU A 144 4.13 10.36 -2.80
N ILE A 145 5.05 11.29 -3.06
CA ILE A 145 6.25 11.48 -2.22
C ILE A 145 5.87 11.85 -0.79
N VAL A 146 4.92 12.78 -0.60
CA VAL A 146 4.47 13.19 0.74
C VAL A 146 3.82 12.01 1.48
N ASN A 147 2.98 11.24 0.81
CA ASN A 147 2.36 10.05 1.41
C ASN A 147 3.39 8.98 1.77
N LEU A 148 4.37 8.70 0.90
CA LEU A 148 5.44 7.76 1.22
C LEU A 148 6.34 8.26 2.37
N ALA A 149 6.56 9.56 2.49
CA ALA A 149 7.25 10.13 3.66
C ALA A 149 6.45 9.91 4.96
N ILE A 150 5.12 10.06 4.92
CA ILE A 150 4.24 9.73 6.05
C ILE A 150 4.34 8.24 6.41
N VAL A 151 4.30 7.36 5.40
CA VAL A 151 4.49 5.92 5.59
C VAL A 151 5.86 5.61 6.19
N ALA A 152 6.93 6.23 5.71
CA ALA A 152 8.27 6.06 6.24
C ALA A 152 8.34 6.44 7.72
N LEU A 153 7.77 7.59 8.09
CA LEU A 153 7.67 8.04 9.48
C LEU A 153 6.84 7.07 10.34
N ALA A 154 5.74 6.56 9.81
CA ALA A 154 4.89 5.60 10.49
C ALA A 154 5.62 4.26 10.73
N LEU A 155 6.32 3.72 9.73
CA LEU A 155 7.11 2.49 9.83
C LEU A 155 8.31 2.66 10.78
N CYS A 156 9.01 3.80 10.76
CA CYS A 156 10.09 4.10 11.71
C CYS A 156 9.60 4.15 13.18
N ASN A 157 8.35 4.52 13.40
CA ASN A 157 7.75 4.58 14.73
C ASN A 157 6.90 3.33 15.08
N ALA A 158 6.82 2.35 14.17
CA ALA A 158 5.99 1.16 14.34
C ALA A 158 6.22 0.42 15.66
N GLU A 159 7.48 0.34 16.14
CA GLU A 159 7.79 -0.29 17.42
C GLU A 159 7.27 0.47 18.64
N ARG A 160 7.17 1.80 18.57
CA ARG A 160 6.55 2.59 19.64
C ARG A 160 5.08 2.24 19.76
N PHE A 161 4.39 2.14 18.62
CA PHE A 161 2.99 1.70 18.57
C PHE A 161 2.84 0.27 19.10
N ALA A 162 3.72 -0.64 18.69
CA ALA A 162 3.68 -2.02 19.15
C ALA A 162 3.91 -2.16 20.66
N ARG A 163 4.83 -1.36 21.25
CA ARG A 163 5.06 -1.37 22.71
C ARG A 163 3.85 -0.85 23.49
N LEU A 164 3.17 0.17 23.00
CA LEU A 164 1.97 0.72 23.63
C LEU A 164 0.81 -0.29 23.65
N MET A 165 0.67 -1.08 22.57
CA MET A 165 -0.44 -2.05 22.45
C MET A 165 -0.13 -3.42 23.09
N GLY A 166 1.13 -3.73 23.33
CA GLY A 166 1.56 -5.06 23.80
C GLY A 166 1.31 -6.18 22.78
N LYS A 167 1.81 -7.40 23.09
CA LYS A 167 1.74 -8.55 22.15
C LYS A 167 0.31 -8.97 21.80
N GLN A 168 -0.61 -8.91 22.77
CA GLN A 168 -2.01 -9.31 22.55
C GLN A 168 -2.78 -8.24 21.75
N GLY A 169 -2.59 -6.95 22.08
CA GLY A 169 -3.16 -5.83 21.34
C GLY A 169 -2.72 -5.82 19.88
N LEU A 170 -1.43 -6.03 19.63
CA LEU A 170 -0.87 -6.09 18.29
C LEU A 170 -1.50 -7.24 17.46
N ARG A 171 -1.70 -8.41 18.06
CA ARG A 171 -2.39 -9.54 17.40
C ARG A 171 -3.85 -9.20 17.06
N GLY A 172 -4.56 -8.55 17.97
CA GLY A 172 -5.94 -8.13 17.75
C GLY A 172 -6.06 -7.13 16.61
N VAL A 173 -5.22 -6.09 16.63
CA VAL A 173 -5.18 -5.06 15.58
C VAL A 173 -4.80 -5.67 14.23
N SER A 174 -3.79 -6.55 14.17
CA SER A 174 -3.42 -7.26 12.93
C SER A 174 -4.60 -8.03 12.32
N LYS A 175 -5.43 -8.68 13.14
CA LYS A 175 -6.64 -9.40 12.67
C LYS A 175 -7.71 -8.44 12.14
N ILE A 176 -7.96 -7.32 12.83
CA ILE A 176 -8.91 -6.31 12.37
C ILE A 176 -8.46 -5.73 11.02
N ILE A 177 -7.17 -5.41 10.88
CA ILE A 177 -6.63 -4.86 9.64
C ILE A 177 -6.68 -5.90 8.51
N ALA A 178 -6.41 -7.17 8.79
CA ALA A 178 -6.57 -8.21 7.79
C ALA A 178 -8.03 -8.33 7.31
N LEU A 179 -9.03 -8.13 8.18
CA LEU A 179 -10.44 -8.05 7.79
C LEU A 179 -10.72 -6.81 6.91
N LEU A 180 -10.16 -5.66 7.26
CA LEU A 180 -10.29 -4.45 6.45
C LEU A 180 -9.62 -4.62 5.09
N LEU A 181 -8.43 -5.24 5.04
CA LEU A 181 -7.75 -5.56 3.80
C LEU A 181 -8.58 -6.50 2.91
N ALA A 182 -9.23 -7.51 3.51
CA ALA A 182 -10.16 -8.39 2.80
C ALA A 182 -11.36 -7.60 2.23
N ALA A 183 -11.93 -6.67 3.00
CA ALA A 183 -13.03 -5.82 2.54
C ALA A 183 -12.61 -4.89 1.40
N ILE A 184 -11.41 -4.29 1.46
CA ILE A 184 -10.84 -3.48 0.38
C ILE A 184 -10.62 -4.35 -0.87
N ALA A 185 -10.08 -5.56 -0.71
CA ALA A 185 -9.88 -6.52 -1.80
C ALA A 185 -11.18 -6.84 -2.53
N ILE A 186 -12.24 -7.16 -1.79
CA ILE A 186 -13.58 -7.41 -2.34
C ILE A 186 -14.13 -6.15 -3.02
N SER A 187 -13.91 -4.97 -2.45
CA SER A 187 -14.34 -3.70 -3.09
C SER A 187 -13.64 -3.49 -4.44
N LEU A 188 -12.34 -3.77 -4.54
CA LEU A 188 -11.59 -3.69 -5.80
C LEU A 188 -12.14 -4.68 -6.85
N ILE A 189 -12.34 -5.94 -6.47
CA ILE A 189 -12.92 -6.98 -7.34
C ILE A 189 -14.30 -6.52 -7.84
N ARG A 190 -15.15 -6.04 -6.95
CA ARG A 190 -16.50 -5.58 -7.31
C ARG A 190 -16.47 -4.39 -8.28
N ARG A 191 -15.60 -3.39 -8.02
CA ARG A 191 -15.45 -2.23 -8.91
C ARG A 191 -14.94 -2.63 -10.28
N GLY A 192 -13.91 -3.48 -10.35
CA GLY A 192 -13.41 -3.99 -11.60
C GLY A 192 -14.47 -4.78 -12.37
N TRP A 193 -15.30 -5.57 -11.70
CA TRP A 193 -16.39 -6.32 -12.32
C TRP A 193 -17.53 -5.44 -12.87
N GLN A 194 -17.84 -4.35 -12.20
CA GLN A 194 -18.93 -3.42 -12.60
C GLN A 194 -18.53 -2.48 -13.75
N THR A 195 -17.24 -2.36 -14.05
CA THR A 195 -16.73 -1.45 -15.09
C THR A 195 -16.54 -2.18 -16.44
N HIS A 196 -16.75 -3.48 -16.47
CA HIS A 196 -16.88 -4.32 -17.67
C HIS A 196 -18.31 -4.29 -18.17
#